data_c6fa06a1c8157475e427cc6a54dc55ce
#
_entry.id   c6fa06a1c8157475e427cc6a54dc55ce
#
_cell.length_a   1.000
_cell.length_b   1.000
_cell.length_c   1.000
_cell.angle_alpha   90.00
_cell.angle_beta   90.00
_cell.angle_gamma   90.00
#
_symmetry.space_group_name_H-M   'P 1'
#
loop_
_entity.id
_entity.type
_entity.pdbx_description
1 polymer ?
#
loop_
_entity_poly.entity_id
_entity_poly.type
_entity_poly.pdbx_seq_one_letter_code
_entity_poly.pdbx_strand_id
1 'polypeptide(L)'
;MSESPPALTGYLNGKFMPVSELSIPISDFGFTMGVTLTEQMRTWSADGDIALLPLHLRRFGNGLLSLGIELDIQQVEQAIDSVLERNCVHCEDGDALGIGLCATPGTSPRFADPQFQIAPNPATLLVYPWPLARSRDTQWREQGVSLASVDVTEVPAESVPKSIKSRSRLHYFLADRKAKEKSPGAMPLLCNAEGFVAECSTGSIGLIRNDTITFPPSGEILDSVGLRFLESDLGIDIDRKSFKLADCLQADAMIWLNAITGPLSVAKLDDHAFDQDNGLLSDLVQRWWQQVVA
;
A
#
# COMPACT_ATOMS: atom_id res chain seq x y z
N MET A 1 -3.83 -35.21 13.95
CA MET A 1 -4.69 -34.01 13.92
C MET A 1 -3.72 -32.86 13.91
N SER A 2 -3.56 -32.13 12.79
CA SER A 2 -2.74 -30.94 12.77
C SER A 2 -3.44 -29.89 13.64
N GLU A 3 -2.79 -29.42 14.67
CA GLU A 3 -3.28 -28.27 15.43
C GLU A 3 -3.50 -27.11 14.46
N SER A 4 -4.64 -26.45 14.60
CA SER A 4 -4.90 -25.23 13.82
C SER A 4 -3.82 -24.20 14.18
N PRO A 5 -3.27 -23.45 13.20
CA PRO A 5 -2.30 -22.42 13.51
C PRO A 5 -2.89 -21.43 14.53
N PRO A 6 -2.07 -20.89 15.43
CA PRO A 6 -2.54 -19.96 16.45
C PRO A 6 -3.20 -18.73 15.80
N ALA A 7 -4.25 -18.22 16.46
CA ALA A 7 -4.97 -17.06 15.95
C ALA A 7 -4.08 -15.80 16.07
N LEU A 8 -3.93 -15.07 14.96
CA LEU A 8 -3.23 -13.78 14.93
C LEU A 8 -3.96 -12.76 15.81
N THR A 9 -3.19 -12.00 16.59
CA THR A 9 -3.68 -10.97 17.51
C THR A 9 -3.56 -9.59 16.87
N GLY A 10 -4.64 -8.83 16.87
CA GLY A 10 -4.65 -7.43 16.47
C GLY A 10 -4.96 -6.49 17.65
N TYR A 11 -4.94 -5.20 17.38
CA TYR A 11 -5.16 -4.12 18.33
C TYR A 11 -6.29 -3.21 17.85
N LEU A 12 -7.21 -2.85 18.73
CA LEU A 12 -8.25 -1.86 18.49
C LEU A 12 -8.43 -0.98 19.75
N ASN A 13 -8.12 0.30 19.64
CA ASN A 13 -8.36 1.30 20.67
C ASN A 13 -7.92 0.85 22.09
N GLY A 14 -6.68 0.41 22.26
CA GLY A 14 -6.12 0.00 23.55
C GLY A 14 -6.38 -1.48 23.91
N LYS A 15 -7.09 -2.24 23.08
CA LYS A 15 -7.41 -3.65 23.36
C LYS A 15 -6.78 -4.58 22.33
N PHE A 16 -6.19 -5.66 22.83
CA PHE A 16 -5.70 -6.77 22.00
C PHE A 16 -6.76 -7.87 21.94
N MET A 17 -7.00 -8.39 20.73
CA MET A 17 -7.96 -9.48 20.51
C MET A 17 -7.61 -10.24 19.22
N PRO A 18 -8.14 -11.45 19.01
CA PRO A 18 -7.99 -12.17 17.75
C PRO A 18 -8.41 -11.28 16.55
N VAL A 19 -7.66 -11.34 15.45
CA VAL A 19 -7.98 -10.57 14.24
C VAL A 19 -9.41 -10.80 13.76
N SER A 20 -9.93 -12.02 13.94
CA SER A 20 -11.32 -12.38 13.61
C SER A 20 -12.41 -11.66 14.43
N GLU A 21 -12.04 -11.07 15.58
CA GLU A 21 -12.95 -10.33 16.47
C GLU A 21 -12.85 -8.81 16.27
N LEU A 22 -11.85 -8.33 15.52
CA LEU A 22 -11.71 -6.91 15.22
C LEU A 22 -12.92 -6.41 14.42
N SER A 23 -13.56 -5.36 14.90
CA SER A 23 -14.73 -4.80 14.26
C SER A 23 -14.80 -3.28 14.39
N ILE A 24 -15.22 -2.62 13.34
CA ILE A 24 -15.47 -1.18 13.32
C ILE A 24 -17.00 -0.97 13.43
N PRO A 25 -17.49 -0.19 14.41
CA PRO A 25 -18.92 0.05 14.58
C PRO A 25 -19.49 0.84 13.39
N ILE A 26 -20.78 0.62 13.10
CA ILE A 26 -21.50 1.35 12.04
C ILE A 26 -21.55 2.86 12.27
N SER A 27 -21.33 3.30 13.51
CA SER A 27 -21.28 4.72 13.90
C SER A 27 -19.97 5.40 13.57
N ASP A 28 -18.94 4.64 13.18
CA ASP A 28 -17.61 5.19 12.87
C ASP A 28 -17.61 5.93 11.52
N PHE A 29 -16.85 7.02 11.43
CA PHE A 29 -16.63 7.77 10.19
C PHE A 29 -16.02 6.90 9.08
N GLY A 30 -15.20 5.92 9.44
CA GLY A 30 -14.63 4.97 8.49
C GLY A 30 -15.71 4.19 7.74
N PHE A 31 -16.82 3.82 8.42
CA PHE A 31 -17.94 3.16 7.79
C PHE A 31 -18.92 4.15 7.13
N THR A 32 -19.31 5.23 7.85
CA THR A 32 -20.38 6.14 7.40
C THR A 32 -20.00 7.02 6.22
N MET A 33 -18.70 7.35 6.08
CA MET A 33 -18.19 8.27 5.05
C MET A 33 -16.92 7.74 4.34
N GLY A 34 -16.42 6.56 4.71
CA GLY A 34 -15.18 6.03 4.16
C GLY A 34 -13.92 6.81 4.58
N VAL A 35 -13.99 7.63 5.64
CA VAL A 35 -12.84 8.41 6.12
C VAL A 35 -11.93 7.50 6.93
N THR A 36 -11.04 6.81 6.23
CA THR A 36 -10.07 5.88 6.84
C THR A 36 -8.70 6.13 6.28
N LEU A 37 -7.80 6.62 7.12
CA LEU A 37 -6.36 6.67 6.83
C LEU A 37 -5.78 5.27 7.01
N THR A 38 -4.82 4.86 6.16
CA THR A 38 -4.23 3.53 6.26
C THR A 38 -2.76 3.50 5.92
N GLU A 39 -2.04 2.54 6.53
CA GLU A 39 -0.75 2.06 6.07
C GLU A 39 -0.75 0.54 5.88
N GLN A 40 0.15 0.08 5.01
CA GLN A 40 0.46 -1.34 4.86
C GLN A 40 1.96 -1.50 4.83
N MET A 41 2.46 -2.29 5.75
CA MET A 41 3.87 -2.52 5.99
C MET A 41 4.14 -4.02 6.02
N ARG A 42 5.40 -4.42 6.05
CA ARG A 42 5.77 -5.83 6.25
C ARG A 42 6.99 -5.94 7.14
N THR A 43 7.12 -7.08 7.81
CA THR A 43 8.38 -7.52 8.40
C THR A 43 9.26 -8.19 7.35
N TRP A 44 10.58 -8.14 7.53
CA TRP A 44 11.55 -8.77 6.63
C TRP A 44 12.29 -9.93 7.28
N SER A 45 12.35 -9.93 8.61
CA SER A 45 12.99 -10.96 9.41
C SER A 45 11.99 -11.62 10.37
N ALA A 46 12.36 -12.76 10.90
CA ALA A 46 11.64 -13.40 12.00
C ALA A 46 11.67 -12.56 13.29
N ASP A 47 12.66 -11.65 13.42
CA ASP A 47 12.82 -10.76 14.57
C ASP A 47 11.78 -9.62 14.59
N GLY A 48 11.03 -9.45 13.51
CA GLY A 48 9.85 -8.60 13.47
C GLY A 48 10.10 -7.14 13.07
N ASP A 49 11.30 -6.79 12.63
CA ASP A 49 11.57 -5.45 12.15
C ASP A 49 10.75 -5.09 10.91
N ILE A 50 10.10 -3.93 10.96
CA ILE A 50 9.32 -3.42 9.82
C ILE A 50 10.23 -2.60 8.92
N ALA A 51 10.31 -3.02 7.66
CA ALA A 51 10.99 -2.25 6.66
C ALA A 51 10.36 -0.88 6.46
N LEU A 52 11.21 0.15 6.39
CA LEU A 52 10.82 1.52 6.09
C LEU A 52 9.81 2.12 7.10
N LEU A 53 9.75 1.59 8.34
CA LEU A 53 8.83 2.05 9.39
C LEU A 53 8.85 3.58 9.58
N PRO A 54 10.00 4.26 9.66
CA PRO A 54 10.03 5.72 9.81
C PRO A 54 9.34 6.48 8.67
N LEU A 55 9.44 5.99 7.43
CA LEU A 55 8.78 6.58 6.27
C LEU A 55 7.26 6.37 6.31
N HIS A 56 6.82 5.19 6.74
CA HIS A 56 5.41 4.88 6.95
C HIS A 56 4.79 5.74 8.04
N LEU A 57 5.44 5.83 9.20
CA LEU A 57 4.97 6.65 10.34
C LEU A 57 4.91 8.14 9.97
N ARG A 58 5.90 8.65 9.23
CA ARG A 58 5.90 10.04 8.74
C ARG A 58 4.70 10.30 7.82
N ARG A 59 4.42 9.43 6.83
CA ARG A 59 3.27 9.59 5.93
C ARG A 59 1.95 9.47 6.71
N PHE A 60 1.86 8.50 7.60
CA PHE A 60 0.67 8.31 8.44
C PHE A 60 0.41 9.53 9.34
N GLY A 61 1.44 10.06 10.02
CA GLY A 61 1.34 11.26 10.83
C GLY A 61 0.88 12.50 10.05
N ASN A 62 1.40 12.69 8.83
CA ASN A 62 0.94 13.75 7.92
C ASN A 62 -0.54 13.56 7.55
N GLY A 63 -0.97 12.32 7.34
CA GLY A 63 -2.36 11.98 7.07
C GLY A 63 -3.28 12.25 8.25
N LEU A 64 -2.86 11.92 9.49
CA LEU A 64 -3.59 12.24 10.73
C LEU A 64 -3.83 13.75 10.84
N LEU A 65 -2.77 14.54 10.65
CA LEU A 65 -2.86 16.01 10.67
C LEU A 65 -3.82 16.54 9.59
N SER A 66 -3.71 16.03 8.37
CA SER A 66 -4.55 16.45 7.24
C SER A 66 -6.03 16.16 7.44
N LEU A 67 -6.35 15.08 8.17
CA LEU A 67 -7.73 14.66 8.47
C LEU A 67 -8.24 15.15 9.83
N GLY A 68 -7.40 15.84 10.61
CA GLY A 68 -7.74 16.28 11.97
C GLY A 68 -8.01 15.12 12.92
N ILE A 69 -7.32 13.99 12.75
CA ILE A 69 -7.45 12.81 13.62
C ILE A 69 -6.44 12.97 14.77
N GLU A 70 -6.94 13.07 16.00
CA GLU A 70 -6.14 13.27 17.19
C GLU A 70 -5.63 11.92 17.73
N LEU A 71 -4.51 11.46 17.17
CA LEU A 71 -3.76 10.29 17.64
C LEU A 71 -2.28 10.65 17.78
N ASP A 72 -1.68 10.24 18.90
CA ASP A 72 -0.25 10.37 19.10
C ASP A 72 0.50 9.32 18.30
N ILE A 73 1.44 9.75 17.47
CA ILE A 73 2.25 8.86 16.63
C ILE A 73 3.09 7.88 17.46
N GLN A 74 3.48 8.24 18.68
CA GLN A 74 4.18 7.33 19.58
C GLN A 74 3.26 6.20 20.08
N GLN A 75 1.98 6.50 20.34
CA GLN A 75 1.00 5.46 20.65
C GLN A 75 0.74 4.53 19.48
N VAL A 76 0.75 5.06 18.25
CA VAL A 76 0.64 4.26 17.02
C VAL A 76 1.82 3.30 16.91
N GLU A 77 3.04 3.79 17.09
CA GLU A 77 4.27 2.98 17.04
C GLU A 77 4.25 1.88 18.10
N GLN A 78 3.93 2.22 19.35
CA GLN A 78 3.80 1.25 20.45
C GLN A 78 2.74 0.17 20.18
N ALA A 79 1.63 0.54 19.53
CA ALA A 79 0.60 -0.43 19.15
C ALA A 79 1.12 -1.40 18.06
N ILE A 80 1.91 -0.91 17.11
CA ILE A 80 2.57 -1.74 16.08
C ILE A 80 3.53 -2.72 16.74
N ASP A 81 4.46 -2.24 17.58
CA ASP A 81 5.44 -3.07 18.28
C ASP A 81 4.75 -4.16 19.11
N SER A 82 3.73 -3.77 19.86
CA SER A 82 2.96 -4.71 20.68
C SER A 82 2.21 -5.77 19.87
N VAL A 83 1.75 -5.44 18.66
CA VAL A 83 1.16 -6.41 17.74
C VAL A 83 2.22 -7.34 17.18
N LEU A 84 3.40 -6.83 16.83
CA LEU A 84 4.52 -7.64 16.35
C LEU A 84 4.98 -8.64 17.43
N GLU A 85 5.28 -8.19 18.63
CA GLU A 85 5.69 -9.03 19.74
C GLU A 85 4.75 -10.22 20.00
N ARG A 86 3.44 -10.01 19.84
CA ARG A 86 2.42 -11.05 20.05
C ARG A 86 2.30 -12.06 18.91
N ASN A 87 2.81 -11.70 17.73
CA ASN A 87 2.60 -12.51 16.52
C ASN A 87 3.89 -13.09 15.94
N CYS A 88 5.06 -12.48 16.17
CA CYS A 88 6.34 -12.99 15.67
C CYS A 88 6.70 -14.38 16.21
N VAL A 89 6.24 -14.71 17.41
CA VAL A 89 6.44 -16.07 17.99
C VAL A 89 5.79 -17.19 17.17
N HIS A 90 4.94 -16.86 16.23
CA HIS A 90 4.22 -17.80 15.35
C HIS A 90 4.81 -17.84 13.93
N CYS A 91 5.84 -17.04 13.65
CA CYS A 91 6.52 -17.06 12.38
C CYS A 91 7.61 -18.14 12.40
N GLU A 92 7.54 -19.08 11.47
CA GLU A 92 8.66 -19.97 11.20
C GLU A 92 9.81 -19.18 10.56
N ASP A 93 11.04 -19.67 10.63
CA ASP A 93 12.20 -19.04 10.03
C ASP A 93 11.93 -18.61 8.58
N GLY A 94 12.02 -17.31 8.36
CA GLY A 94 11.80 -16.69 7.07
C GLY A 94 10.32 -16.38 6.71
N ASP A 95 9.33 -16.60 7.58
CA ASP A 95 7.98 -16.08 7.39
C ASP A 95 7.94 -14.59 7.68
N ALA A 96 7.17 -13.87 6.89
CA ALA A 96 6.95 -12.46 7.06
C ALA A 96 5.47 -12.17 7.31
N LEU A 97 5.23 -11.17 8.14
CA LEU A 97 3.90 -10.63 8.38
C LEU A 97 3.69 -9.33 7.60
N GLY A 98 2.52 -9.20 7.02
CA GLY A 98 1.99 -7.90 6.67
C GLY A 98 1.38 -7.24 7.90
N ILE A 99 1.54 -5.93 8.05
CA ILE A 99 0.95 -5.14 9.12
C ILE A 99 0.06 -4.06 8.51
N GLY A 100 -1.23 -4.12 8.83
CA GLY A 100 -2.22 -3.11 8.49
C GLY A 100 -2.40 -2.12 9.63
N LEU A 101 -2.34 -0.85 9.29
CA LEU A 101 -2.62 0.25 10.20
C LEU A 101 -3.77 1.06 9.63
N CYS A 102 -4.79 1.33 10.43
CA CYS A 102 -5.91 2.18 10.06
C CYS A 102 -6.26 3.15 11.19
N ALA A 103 -6.61 4.38 10.81
CA ALA A 103 -7.19 5.36 11.71
C ALA A 103 -8.42 6.03 11.07
N THR A 104 -9.39 6.37 11.91
CA THR A 104 -10.57 7.14 11.54
C THR A 104 -10.83 8.26 12.55
N PRO A 105 -11.65 9.29 12.20
CA PRO A 105 -12.08 10.32 13.16
C PRO A 105 -13.05 9.79 14.24
N GLY A 106 -13.23 8.48 14.37
CA GLY A 106 -14.07 7.88 15.40
C GLY A 106 -15.57 8.01 15.13
N THR A 107 -16.35 8.31 16.17
CA THR A 107 -17.82 8.32 16.11
C THR A 107 -18.35 9.52 15.34
N SER A 108 -19.11 9.28 14.29
CA SER A 108 -19.78 10.31 13.51
C SER A 108 -20.84 11.05 14.38
N PRO A 109 -20.91 12.39 14.29
CA PRO A 109 -21.90 13.21 15.04
C PRO A 109 -23.35 12.79 14.81
N ARG A 110 -23.64 12.16 13.69
CA ARG A 110 -24.96 11.58 13.40
C ARG A 110 -25.44 10.61 14.49
N PHE A 111 -24.52 9.96 15.20
CA PHE A 111 -24.80 8.98 16.25
C PHE A 111 -24.58 9.56 17.67
N ALA A 112 -24.40 10.87 17.81
CA ALA A 112 -24.24 11.52 19.10
C ALA A 112 -25.57 11.65 19.89
N ASP A 113 -26.72 11.39 19.27
CA ASP A 113 -28.02 11.39 19.93
C ASP A 113 -28.04 10.31 21.04
N PRO A 114 -28.43 10.66 22.28
CA PRO A 114 -28.48 9.72 23.41
C PRO A 114 -29.37 8.50 23.16
N GLN A 115 -30.32 8.56 22.23
CA GLN A 115 -31.20 7.44 21.89
C GLN A 115 -30.41 6.27 21.28
N PHE A 116 -29.27 6.52 20.62
CA PHE A 116 -28.43 5.45 20.09
C PHE A 116 -27.62 4.72 21.17
N GLN A 117 -27.46 5.30 22.37
CA GLN A 117 -26.65 4.74 23.47
C GLN A 117 -25.22 4.36 23.06
N ILE A 118 -24.65 5.10 22.11
CA ILE A 118 -23.30 4.89 21.61
C ILE A 118 -22.37 5.83 22.34
N ALA A 119 -21.34 5.27 23.00
CA ALA A 119 -20.30 6.06 23.61
C ALA A 119 -19.47 6.78 22.53
N PRO A 120 -19.23 8.09 22.64
CA PRO A 120 -18.37 8.80 21.71
C PRO A 120 -16.95 8.22 21.73
N ASN A 121 -16.37 8.07 20.55
CA ASN A 121 -14.97 7.71 20.37
C ASN A 121 -14.32 8.81 19.51
N PRO A 122 -13.32 9.56 20.03
CA PRO A 122 -12.73 10.70 19.33
C PRO A 122 -11.85 10.27 18.13
N ALA A 123 -11.30 9.06 18.18
CA ALA A 123 -10.55 8.47 17.07
C ALA A 123 -10.55 6.94 17.19
N THR A 124 -10.49 6.26 16.09
CA THR A 124 -10.29 4.81 16.05
C THR A 124 -8.88 4.51 15.55
N LEU A 125 -8.13 3.70 16.27
CA LEU A 125 -6.84 3.13 15.88
C LEU A 125 -6.94 1.61 15.81
N LEU A 126 -6.66 1.06 14.63
CA LEU A 126 -6.65 -0.36 14.35
C LEU A 126 -5.29 -0.78 13.82
N VAL A 127 -4.67 -1.78 14.43
CA VAL A 127 -3.46 -2.46 13.92
C VAL A 127 -3.74 -3.95 13.83
N TYR A 128 -3.46 -4.55 12.68
CA TYR A 128 -3.70 -5.97 12.47
C TYR A 128 -2.64 -6.62 11.57
N PRO A 129 -2.16 -7.82 11.92
CA PRO A 129 -1.26 -8.60 11.10
C PRO A 129 -2.02 -9.47 10.10
N TRP A 130 -1.34 -9.86 9.01
CA TRP A 130 -1.77 -10.95 8.14
C TRP A 130 -0.57 -11.72 7.58
N PRO A 131 -0.71 -13.03 7.30
CA PRO A 131 0.37 -13.79 6.67
C PRO A 131 0.63 -13.28 5.25
N LEU A 132 1.88 -13.13 4.87
CA LEU A 132 2.26 -12.81 3.49
C LEU A 132 2.38 -14.09 2.66
N ALA A 133 1.80 -14.08 1.46
CA ALA A 133 1.83 -15.20 0.54
C ALA A 133 3.19 -15.27 -0.19
N ARG A 134 4.16 -16.01 0.36
CA ARG A 134 5.49 -16.20 -0.24
C ARG A 134 5.44 -16.67 -1.68
N SER A 135 4.59 -17.65 -2.00
CA SER A 135 4.48 -18.20 -3.35
C SER A 135 4.14 -17.13 -4.38
N ARG A 136 3.25 -16.19 -4.03
CA ARG A 136 2.88 -15.07 -4.90
C ARG A 136 4.04 -14.08 -5.05
N ASP A 137 4.71 -13.73 -3.95
CA ASP A 137 5.84 -12.80 -3.97
C ASP A 137 7.00 -13.38 -4.82
N THR A 138 7.30 -14.67 -4.67
CA THR A 138 8.29 -15.38 -5.50
C THR A 138 7.90 -15.37 -6.96
N GLN A 139 6.65 -15.74 -7.28
CA GLN A 139 6.16 -15.73 -8.65
C GLN A 139 6.28 -14.35 -9.30
N TRP A 140 5.89 -13.28 -8.59
CA TRP A 140 5.97 -11.93 -9.13
C TRP A 140 7.41 -11.45 -9.34
N ARG A 141 8.35 -11.89 -8.50
CA ARG A 141 9.78 -11.57 -8.68
C ARG A 141 10.40 -12.30 -9.87
N GLU A 142 10.01 -13.54 -10.10
CA GLU A 142 10.54 -14.37 -11.17
C GLU A 142 9.90 -14.08 -12.54
N GLN A 143 8.61 -13.79 -12.55
CA GLN A 143 7.81 -13.68 -13.78
C GLN A 143 7.37 -12.26 -14.11
N GLY A 144 7.61 -11.31 -13.20
CA GLY A 144 7.06 -9.97 -13.30
C GLY A 144 5.55 -9.93 -13.05
N VAL A 145 4.98 -8.74 -13.09
CA VAL A 145 3.54 -8.50 -12.91
C VAL A 145 2.88 -8.18 -14.26
N SER A 146 1.60 -8.51 -14.40
CA SER A 146 0.81 -8.14 -15.57
C SER A 146 -0.11 -6.99 -15.26
N LEU A 147 -0.18 -6.00 -16.15
CA LEU A 147 -1.07 -4.86 -16.08
C LEU A 147 -2.11 -4.89 -17.20
N ALA A 148 -3.28 -4.35 -16.93
CA ALA A 148 -4.31 -4.10 -17.92
C ALA A 148 -4.78 -2.64 -17.84
N SER A 149 -4.75 -1.94 -18.96
CA SER A 149 -5.33 -0.60 -19.07
C SER A 149 -6.85 -0.67 -18.91
N VAL A 150 -7.41 0.23 -18.10
CA VAL A 150 -8.85 0.26 -17.80
C VAL A 150 -9.41 1.66 -18.01
N ASP A 151 -10.74 1.74 -18.24
CA ASP A 151 -11.49 2.97 -18.43
C ASP A 151 -12.03 3.56 -17.10
N VAL A 152 -11.43 3.19 -15.97
CA VAL A 152 -11.68 3.81 -14.68
C VAL A 152 -10.63 4.89 -14.45
N THR A 153 -11.10 6.12 -14.30
CA THR A 153 -10.23 7.29 -14.09
C THR A 153 -9.75 7.34 -12.65
N GLU A 154 -8.48 7.68 -12.46
CA GLU A 154 -7.92 7.97 -11.14
C GLU A 154 -8.59 9.21 -10.53
N VAL A 155 -8.83 9.17 -9.22
CA VAL A 155 -9.43 10.29 -8.50
C VAL A 155 -8.46 11.48 -8.50
N PRO A 156 -8.88 12.69 -8.95
CA PRO A 156 -8.00 13.84 -9.01
C PRO A 156 -7.56 14.31 -7.62
N ALA A 157 -6.36 14.89 -7.53
CA ALA A 157 -5.74 15.35 -6.29
C ALA A 157 -6.56 16.44 -5.58
N GLU A 158 -7.33 17.23 -6.35
CA GLU A 158 -8.24 18.25 -5.85
C GLU A 158 -9.42 17.66 -5.06
N SER A 159 -9.80 16.42 -5.37
CA SER A 159 -10.88 15.70 -4.67
C SER A 159 -10.37 14.90 -3.48
N VAL A 160 -9.22 14.23 -3.64
CA VAL A 160 -8.57 13.45 -2.58
C VAL A 160 -7.06 13.73 -2.63
N PRO A 161 -6.51 14.47 -1.66
CA PRO A 161 -5.08 14.78 -1.62
C PRO A 161 -4.22 13.53 -1.67
N LYS A 162 -3.24 13.51 -2.56
CA LYS A 162 -2.35 12.36 -2.77
C LYS A 162 -1.36 12.10 -1.61
N SER A 163 -1.30 13.01 -0.65
CA SER A 163 -0.60 12.79 0.63
C SER A 163 -1.36 11.86 1.59
N ILE A 164 -2.65 11.61 1.34
CA ILE A 164 -3.52 10.79 2.19
C ILE A 164 -3.69 9.40 1.59
N LYS A 165 -3.12 8.38 2.24
CA LYS A 165 -3.37 6.98 1.87
C LYS A 165 -4.72 6.53 2.45
N SER A 166 -5.79 6.68 1.65
CA SER A 166 -7.17 6.39 2.07
C SER A 166 -7.60 4.96 1.77
N ARG A 167 -8.56 4.45 2.56
CA ARG A 167 -9.35 3.24 2.25
C ARG A 167 -10.61 3.53 1.45
N SER A 168 -10.89 4.76 1.07
CA SER A 168 -11.95 5.11 0.10
C SER A 168 -11.52 4.66 -1.31
N ARG A 169 -11.62 3.36 -1.58
CA ARG A 169 -11.00 2.67 -2.73
C ARG A 169 -12.01 2.13 -3.76
N LEU A 170 -13.19 2.74 -3.86
CA LEU A 170 -14.23 2.26 -4.77
C LEU A 170 -13.76 2.24 -6.24
N HIS A 171 -13.06 3.29 -6.68
CA HIS A 171 -12.50 3.38 -8.04
C HIS A 171 -11.49 2.25 -8.30
N TYR A 172 -10.61 1.93 -7.35
CA TYR A 172 -9.68 0.80 -7.48
C TYR A 172 -10.40 -0.55 -7.50
N PHE A 173 -11.44 -0.74 -6.69
CA PHE A 173 -12.25 -1.96 -6.74
C PHE A 173 -12.89 -2.17 -8.11
N LEU A 174 -13.42 -1.09 -8.71
CA LEU A 174 -14.00 -1.14 -10.06
C LEU A 174 -12.92 -1.39 -11.13
N ALA A 175 -11.76 -0.75 -10.98
CA ALA A 175 -10.61 -0.95 -11.86
C ALA A 175 -10.08 -2.39 -11.80
N ASP A 176 -9.89 -2.95 -10.60
CA ASP A 176 -9.47 -4.34 -10.38
C ASP A 176 -10.42 -5.35 -11.05
N ARG A 177 -11.73 -5.10 -10.97
CA ARG A 177 -12.73 -5.93 -11.67
C ARG A 177 -12.53 -5.90 -13.18
N LYS A 178 -12.43 -4.71 -13.78
CA LYS A 178 -12.24 -4.54 -15.22
C LYS A 178 -10.92 -5.14 -15.71
N ALA A 179 -9.84 -4.97 -14.94
CA ALA A 179 -8.56 -5.58 -15.27
C ALA A 179 -8.65 -7.11 -15.32
N LYS A 180 -9.30 -7.72 -14.32
CA LYS A 180 -9.51 -9.19 -14.26
C LYS A 180 -10.40 -9.71 -15.38
N GLU A 181 -11.42 -8.95 -15.78
CA GLU A 181 -12.30 -9.29 -16.91
C GLU A 181 -11.53 -9.25 -18.23
N LYS A 182 -10.59 -8.30 -18.39
CA LYS A 182 -9.74 -8.16 -19.58
C LYS A 182 -8.62 -9.20 -19.63
N SER A 183 -7.96 -9.45 -18.51
CA SER A 183 -6.85 -10.40 -18.39
C SER A 183 -6.80 -11.00 -16.98
N PRO A 184 -7.11 -12.30 -16.80
CA PRO A 184 -7.02 -12.94 -15.50
C PRO A 184 -5.62 -12.77 -14.86
N GLY A 185 -5.58 -12.31 -13.63
CA GLY A 185 -4.32 -12.06 -12.89
C GLY A 185 -3.68 -10.71 -13.13
N ALA A 186 -4.16 -9.90 -14.09
CA ALA A 186 -3.64 -8.56 -14.30
C ALA A 186 -4.14 -7.57 -13.25
N MET A 187 -3.29 -6.61 -12.89
CA MET A 187 -3.64 -5.44 -12.09
C MET A 187 -4.00 -4.26 -13.00
N PRO A 188 -4.86 -3.33 -12.53
CA PRO A 188 -5.30 -2.21 -13.37
C PRO A 188 -4.20 -1.14 -13.49
N LEU A 189 -4.03 -0.62 -14.68
CA LEU A 189 -3.33 0.64 -14.94
C LEU A 189 -4.37 1.75 -15.13
N LEU A 190 -4.40 2.71 -14.20
CA LEU A 190 -5.31 3.83 -14.24
C LEU A 190 -4.62 5.07 -14.84
N CYS A 191 -5.41 5.83 -15.59
CA CYS A 191 -5.01 7.15 -16.07
C CYS A 191 -5.85 8.24 -15.37
N ASN A 192 -5.33 9.46 -15.32
CA ASN A 192 -6.11 10.63 -14.93
C ASN A 192 -7.07 11.07 -16.06
N ALA A 193 -7.85 12.13 -15.83
CA ALA A 193 -8.85 12.63 -16.80
C ALA A 193 -8.24 13.12 -18.12
N GLU A 194 -6.98 13.53 -18.12
CA GLU A 194 -6.22 13.99 -19.31
C GLU A 194 -5.55 12.82 -20.07
N GLY A 195 -5.70 11.59 -19.55
CA GLY A 195 -5.14 10.38 -20.17
C GLY A 195 -3.67 10.15 -19.86
N PHE A 196 -3.10 10.83 -18.86
CA PHE A 196 -1.78 10.51 -18.34
C PHE A 196 -1.85 9.34 -17.35
N VAL A 197 -0.85 8.48 -17.38
CA VAL A 197 -0.72 7.37 -16.43
C VAL A 197 -0.60 7.92 -15.01
N ALA A 198 -1.39 7.38 -14.11
CA ALA A 198 -1.38 7.72 -12.69
C ALA A 198 -0.84 6.56 -11.86
N GLU A 199 -1.69 5.59 -11.51
CA GLU A 199 -1.33 4.53 -10.57
C GLU A 199 -1.89 3.15 -10.98
N CYS A 200 -1.37 2.13 -10.31
CA CYS A 200 -2.02 0.84 -10.15
C CYS A 200 -2.78 0.84 -8.80
N SER A 201 -3.79 0.00 -8.66
CA SER A 201 -4.55 -0.11 -7.41
C SER A 201 -3.69 -0.42 -6.17
N THR A 202 -2.50 -1.00 -6.36
CA THR A 202 -1.63 -1.48 -5.26
C THR A 202 -0.18 -1.02 -5.35
N GLY A 203 0.17 -0.18 -6.31
CA GLY A 203 1.55 0.29 -6.48
C GLY A 203 1.67 1.45 -7.45
N SER A 204 2.79 2.13 -7.37
CA SER A 204 3.17 3.20 -8.30
C SER A 204 3.74 2.60 -9.58
N ILE A 205 3.52 3.26 -10.71
CA ILE A 205 3.98 2.83 -12.03
C ILE A 205 5.05 3.78 -12.53
N GLY A 206 6.17 3.20 -12.95
CA GLY A 206 7.24 3.91 -13.63
C GLY A 206 7.61 3.22 -14.94
N LEU A 207 8.38 3.93 -15.75
CA LEU A 207 8.97 3.39 -16.97
C LEU A 207 10.49 3.66 -17.01
N ILE A 208 11.20 2.81 -17.73
CA ILE A 208 12.61 2.99 -18.09
C ILE A 208 12.67 3.20 -19.59
N ARG A 209 13.34 4.27 -20.00
CA ARG A 209 13.60 4.56 -21.42
C ARG A 209 14.94 5.26 -21.56
N ASN A 210 15.82 4.74 -22.43
CA ASN A 210 17.17 5.28 -22.63
C ASN A 210 17.92 5.52 -21.30
N ASP A 211 17.95 4.51 -20.45
CA ASP A 211 18.57 4.52 -19.11
C ASP A 211 18.04 5.59 -18.15
N THR A 212 16.87 6.14 -18.43
CA THR A 212 16.18 7.08 -17.53
C THR A 212 14.99 6.43 -16.88
N ILE A 213 14.91 6.50 -15.55
CA ILE A 213 13.76 6.06 -14.77
C ILE A 213 12.78 7.22 -14.64
N THR A 214 11.54 7.04 -15.06
CA THR A 214 10.49 8.06 -14.99
C THR A 214 9.30 7.55 -14.20
N PHE A 215 8.81 8.38 -13.28
CA PHE A 215 7.53 8.20 -12.59
C PHE A 215 6.65 9.44 -12.73
N PRO A 216 5.32 9.32 -12.57
CA PRO A 216 4.44 10.49 -12.60
C PRO A 216 4.83 11.55 -11.55
N PRO A 217 4.46 12.83 -11.75
CA PRO A 217 4.82 13.92 -10.85
C PRO A 217 4.32 13.70 -9.42
N SER A 218 5.08 14.18 -8.46
CA SER A 218 4.64 14.24 -7.06
C SER A 218 3.38 15.09 -6.95
N GLY A 219 2.37 14.61 -6.21
CA GLY A 219 1.07 15.28 -6.10
C GLY A 219 0.02 14.79 -7.10
N GLU A 220 0.40 14.14 -8.21
CA GLU A 220 -0.54 13.48 -9.13
C GLU A 220 -0.82 12.02 -8.73
N ILE A 221 0.13 11.41 -8.01
CA ILE A 221 0.06 10.05 -7.48
C ILE A 221 0.23 10.04 -5.97
N LEU A 222 -0.12 8.92 -5.32
CA LEU A 222 0.10 8.75 -3.89
C LEU A 222 1.56 9.06 -3.54
N ASP A 223 1.76 9.77 -2.42
CA ASP A 223 3.08 9.97 -1.83
C ASP A 223 3.66 8.62 -1.37
N SER A 224 4.30 7.94 -2.31
CA SER A 224 4.75 6.56 -2.14
C SER A 224 5.97 6.47 -1.23
N VAL A 225 5.88 5.67 -0.16
CA VAL A 225 7.02 5.33 0.70
C VAL A 225 8.14 4.68 -0.11
N GLY A 226 7.80 3.79 -1.03
CA GLY A 226 8.78 3.15 -1.90
C GLY A 226 9.53 4.14 -2.78
N LEU A 227 8.83 5.10 -3.40
CA LEU A 227 9.50 6.13 -4.22
C LEU A 227 10.39 7.04 -3.39
N ARG A 228 9.94 7.46 -2.20
CA ARG A 228 10.77 8.25 -1.29
C ARG A 228 12.06 7.53 -0.91
N PHE A 229 11.94 6.23 -0.62
CA PHE A 229 13.11 5.41 -0.30
C PHE A 229 14.09 5.31 -1.49
N LEU A 230 13.59 5.10 -2.72
CA LEU A 230 14.44 5.10 -3.90
C LEU A 230 15.19 6.42 -4.07
N GLU A 231 14.49 7.55 -3.96
CA GLU A 231 15.07 8.89 -4.20
C GLU A 231 15.98 9.33 -3.06
N SER A 232 15.53 9.22 -1.80
CA SER A 232 16.21 9.82 -0.65
C SER A 232 17.27 8.93 -0.04
N ASP A 233 17.01 7.62 0.06
CA ASP A 233 17.87 6.69 0.80
C ASP A 233 18.82 5.93 -0.15
N LEU A 234 18.32 5.53 -1.34
CA LEU A 234 19.14 4.88 -2.36
C LEU A 234 19.78 5.86 -3.34
N GLY A 235 19.40 7.14 -3.34
CA GLY A 235 19.93 8.16 -4.23
C GLY A 235 19.70 7.84 -5.72
N ILE A 236 18.55 7.20 -6.04
CA ILE A 236 18.18 6.93 -7.42
C ILE A 236 17.65 8.21 -8.06
N ASP A 237 18.24 8.59 -9.20
CA ASP A 237 17.74 9.70 -10.00
C ASP A 237 16.45 9.28 -10.73
N ILE A 238 15.36 9.95 -10.41
CA ILE A 238 14.02 9.68 -10.97
C ILE A 238 13.48 10.95 -11.63
N ASP A 239 13.27 10.90 -12.94
CA ASP A 239 12.55 11.95 -13.67
C ASP A 239 11.06 11.94 -13.29
N ARG A 240 10.56 13.04 -12.76
CA ARG A 240 9.16 13.21 -12.36
C ARG A 240 8.38 13.91 -13.46
N LYS A 241 7.79 13.12 -14.37
CA LYS A 241 7.15 13.62 -15.59
C LYS A 241 5.91 12.80 -15.93
N SER A 242 4.86 13.49 -16.38
CA SER A 242 3.65 12.84 -16.89
C SER A 242 3.93 12.14 -18.22
N PHE A 243 3.41 10.94 -18.38
CA PHE A 243 3.50 10.13 -19.58
C PHE A 243 2.18 9.43 -19.87
N LYS A 244 1.95 9.03 -21.12
CA LYS A 244 0.72 8.38 -21.57
C LYS A 244 0.93 6.88 -21.76
N LEU A 245 -0.18 6.16 -21.95
CA LEU A 245 -0.15 4.72 -22.28
C LEU A 245 0.73 4.41 -23.50
N ALA A 246 0.73 5.30 -24.52
CA ALA A 246 1.57 5.14 -25.69
C ALA A 246 3.08 5.20 -25.38
N ASP A 247 3.47 5.99 -24.36
CA ASP A 247 4.86 6.07 -23.90
C ASP A 247 5.26 4.77 -23.18
N CYS A 248 4.33 4.19 -22.40
CA CYS A 248 4.55 2.88 -21.77
C CYS A 248 4.87 1.80 -22.79
N LEU A 249 4.12 1.73 -23.90
CA LEU A 249 4.33 0.76 -24.96
C LEU A 249 5.64 0.95 -25.74
N GLN A 250 6.32 2.09 -25.57
CA GLN A 250 7.62 2.39 -26.17
C GLN A 250 8.77 2.38 -25.14
N ALA A 251 8.49 2.01 -23.90
CA ALA A 251 9.48 1.92 -22.85
C ALA A 251 10.35 0.65 -23.04
N ASP A 252 11.62 0.74 -22.63
CA ASP A 252 12.53 -0.41 -22.59
C ASP A 252 12.12 -1.39 -21.49
N ALA A 253 11.56 -0.87 -20.37
CA ALA A 253 10.95 -1.65 -19.29
C ALA A 253 9.92 -0.80 -18.52
N MET A 254 9.04 -1.47 -17.80
CA MET A 254 8.14 -0.81 -16.84
C MET A 254 8.37 -1.33 -15.42
N ILE A 255 8.17 -0.45 -14.46
CA ILE A 255 8.34 -0.71 -13.03
C ILE A 255 6.98 -0.65 -12.34
N TRP A 256 6.65 -1.67 -11.57
CA TRP A 256 5.60 -1.62 -10.57
C TRP A 256 6.24 -1.62 -9.18
N LEU A 257 5.89 -0.66 -8.34
CA LEU A 257 6.57 -0.42 -7.06
C LEU A 257 5.58 -0.26 -5.92
N ASN A 258 5.77 -1.02 -4.84
CA ASN A 258 5.17 -0.74 -3.53
C ASN A 258 6.12 -1.12 -2.38
N ALA A 259 5.78 -0.71 -1.14
CA ALA A 259 6.62 -0.96 0.03
C ALA A 259 6.57 -2.42 0.55
N ILE A 260 5.61 -3.24 0.09
CA ILE A 260 5.47 -4.65 0.52
C ILE A 260 6.38 -5.57 -0.27
N THR A 261 6.46 -5.38 -1.59
CA THR A 261 7.21 -6.28 -2.48
C THR A 261 8.46 -5.64 -3.08
N GLY A 262 8.66 -4.33 -2.87
CA GLY A 262 9.71 -3.56 -3.54
C GLY A 262 9.38 -3.31 -5.02
N PRO A 263 10.38 -2.90 -5.82
CA PRO A 263 10.24 -2.74 -7.26
C PRO A 263 10.17 -4.11 -7.94
N LEU A 264 9.25 -4.25 -8.89
CA LEU A 264 9.07 -5.43 -9.72
C LEU A 264 8.99 -5.01 -11.19
N SER A 265 9.44 -5.91 -12.05
CA SER A 265 9.25 -5.79 -13.48
C SER A 265 7.77 -5.94 -13.86
N VAL A 266 7.31 -5.17 -14.83
CA VAL A 266 6.06 -5.42 -15.53
C VAL A 266 6.35 -6.32 -16.72
N ALA A 267 5.86 -7.56 -16.69
CA ALA A 267 6.04 -8.50 -17.78
C ALA A 267 5.14 -8.19 -18.97
N LYS A 268 3.96 -7.65 -18.71
CA LYS A 268 2.94 -7.43 -19.75
C LYS A 268 2.05 -6.24 -19.41
N LEU A 269 1.73 -5.43 -20.42
CA LEU A 269 0.68 -4.41 -20.38
C LEU A 269 -0.28 -4.67 -21.55
N ASP A 270 -1.51 -5.02 -21.25
CA ASP A 270 -2.49 -5.52 -22.21
C ASP A 270 -1.91 -6.69 -23.03
N ASP A 271 -1.79 -6.55 -24.35
CA ASP A 271 -1.18 -7.56 -25.23
C ASP A 271 0.31 -7.33 -25.49
N HIS A 272 0.88 -6.23 -24.99
CA HIS A 272 2.28 -5.90 -25.15
C HIS A 272 3.13 -6.56 -24.06
N ALA A 273 4.09 -7.40 -24.45
CA ALA A 273 5.06 -8.04 -23.55
C ALA A 273 6.35 -7.20 -23.51
N PHE A 274 6.92 -7.05 -22.31
CA PHE A 274 8.22 -6.40 -22.10
C PHE A 274 9.32 -7.44 -21.91
N ASP A 275 10.53 -7.11 -22.36
CA ASP A 275 11.71 -7.87 -22.02
C ASP A 275 11.98 -7.73 -20.50
N GLN A 276 12.19 -8.85 -19.85
CA GLN A 276 12.46 -8.90 -18.40
C GLN A 276 13.96 -8.70 -18.09
N ASP A 277 14.84 -8.75 -19.08
CA ASP A 277 16.28 -8.59 -18.92
C ASP A 277 16.71 -7.13 -19.12
N ASN A 278 16.25 -6.24 -18.21
CA ASN A 278 16.68 -4.85 -18.17
C ASN A 278 17.68 -4.63 -17.02
N GLY A 279 18.95 -4.32 -17.37
CA GLY A 279 20.04 -4.20 -16.41
C GLY A 279 19.82 -3.11 -15.35
N LEU A 280 19.23 -1.97 -15.73
CA LEU A 280 18.94 -0.88 -14.78
C LEU A 280 17.84 -1.27 -13.78
N LEU A 281 16.80 -1.99 -14.24
CA LEU A 281 15.77 -2.51 -13.35
C LEU A 281 16.33 -3.58 -12.40
N SER A 282 17.18 -4.47 -12.92
CA SER A 282 17.83 -5.51 -12.11
C SER A 282 18.72 -4.89 -11.01
N ASP A 283 19.50 -3.86 -11.35
CA ASP A 283 20.29 -3.10 -10.36
C ASP A 283 19.41 -2.42 -9.31
N LEU A 284 18.31 -1.78 -9.73
CA LEU A 284 17.34 -1.15 -8.83
C LEU A 284 16.76 -2.17 -7.83
N VAL A 285 16.34 -3.34 -8.32
CA VAL A 285 15.80 -4.43 -7.49
C VAL A 285 16.86 -4.92 -6.51
N GLN A 286 18.10 -5.14 -6.97
CA GLN A 286 19.20 -5.61 -6.13
C GLN A 286 19.52 -4.60 -5.01
N ARG A 287 19.66 -3.31 -5.35
CA ARG A 287 19.93 -2.24 -4.37
C ARG A 287 18.82 -2.09 -3.35
N TRP A 288 17.55 -2.18 -3.78
CA TRP A 288 16.41 -2.19 -2.87
C TRP A 288 16.56 -3.29 -1.81
N TRP A 289 16.78 -4.53 -2.25
CA TRP A 289 16.82 -5.67 -1.35
C TRP A 289 18.03 -5.65 -0.43
N GLN A 290 19.19 -5.22 -0.93
CA GLN A 290 20.40 -5.08 -0.10
C GLN A 290 20.21 -4.10 1.06
N GLN A 291 19.46 -3.02 0.86
CA GLN A 291 19.28 -1.99 1.87
C GLN A 291 18.09 -2.26 2.81
N VAL A 292 17.05 -2.93 2.33
CA VAL A 292 15.84 -3.17 3.12
C VAL A 292 15.96 -4.40 4.02
N VAL A 293 16.82 -5.37 3.66
CA VAL A 293 17.05 -6.62 4.43
C VAL A 293 18.33 -6.54 5.27
N ALA A 294 19.17 -5.51 5.06
CA ALA A 294 20.38 -5.26 5.87
C ALA A 294 20.03 -4.68 7.23
#